data_b49cde698ee30e8baf6625076498f355
#
_entry.id   b49cde698ee30e8baf6625076498f355
#
_cell.length_a   1.000
_cell.length_b   1.000
_cell.length_c   1.000
_cell.angle_alpha   90.00
_cell.angle_beta   90.00
_cell.angle_gamma   90.00
#
_symmetry.space_group_name_H-M   'P 1'
#
loop_
_entity.id
_entity.type
_entity.pdbx_description
1 polymer ?
#
loop_
_entity_poly.entity_id
_entity_poly.type
_entity_poly.pdbx_seq_one_letter_code
_entity_poly.pdbx_strand_id
1 'polypeptide(L)'
;MNWIFDVDGTLTPSRRPMAKEFANWFEHFATHNAVYFVTGSDRSKTVEQIPTPIYNLAQRVYQCNGNSIYEQDRLIYETEWKVPDKVWKHLESWLNRSSWGSLTGKHFDERPGFCNFSVLGRNATPAQRKEYNKWDIDQHERVSIAYEINYYFSDKYNIEAVVAGETGIDIYPKGCDKSQILKDFDPQSILFFGDRTSKGGNDYPLAKALGAKKVYPVDNWRHTWQILRNLTSDSQL
;
A
#
# COMPACT_ATOMS: atom_id res chain seq x y z
N MET A 1 -20.86 -9.95 6.08
CA MET A 1 -19.39 -10.12 6.04
C MET A 1 -18.80 -8.99 5.21
N ASN A 2 -17.73 -8.34 5.67
CA ASN A 2 -17.04 -7.27 4.96
C ASN A 2 -15.81 -7.88 4.25
N TRP A 3 -15.77 -7.78 2.93
CA TRP A 3 -14.72 -8.32 2.10
C TRP A 3 -13.71 -7.22 1.77
N ILE A 4 -12.55 -7.26 2.39
CA ILE A 4 -11.51 -6.24 2.23
C ILE A 4 -10.38 -6.79 1.37
N PHE A 5 -10.00 -6.03 0.35
CA PHE A 5 -8.98 -6.42 -0.61
C PHE A 5 -7.87 -5.37 -0.69
N ASP A 6 -6.62 -5.82 -0.64
CA ASP A 6 -5.55 -5.07 -1.27
C ASP A 6 -5.75 -5.04 -2.79
N VAL A 7 -5.09 -4.13 -3.49
CA VAL A 7 -5.25 -3.94 -4.94
C VAL A 7 -4.09 -4.55 -5.73
N ASP A 8 -2.88 -4.03 -5.51
CA ASP A 8 -1.68 -4.42 -6.26
C ASP A 8 -1.21 -5.83 -5.91
N GLY A 9 -1.21 -6.76 -6.86
CA GLY A 9 -0.86 -8.17 -6.60
C GLY A 9 -2.01 -9.02 -6.09
N THR A 10 -3.08 -8.41 -5.61
CA THR A 10 -4.25 -9.07 -5.01
C THR A 10 -5.46 -9.09 -5.95
N LEU A 11 -5.92 -7.95 -6.43
CA LEU A 11 -7.01 -7.82 -7.41
C LEU A 11 -6.50 -7.60 -8.83
N THR A 12 -5.32 -7.00 -8.95
CA THR A 12 -4.71 -6.67 -10.23
C THR A 12 -3.28 -7.21 -10.29
N PRO A 13 -2.70 -7.42 -11.48
CA PRO A 13 -1.24 -7.49 -11.58
C PRO A 13 -0.66 -6.16 -11.08
N SER A 14 0.48 -6.22 -10.37
CA SER A 14 1.07 -5.01 -9.78
C SER A 14 1.21 -3.89 -10.81
N ARG A 15 0.63 -2.72 -10.52
CA ARG A 15 0.63 -1.51 -11.34
C ARG A 15 0.03 -1.69 -12.76
N ARG A 16 -0.86 -2.64 -12.94
CA ARG A 16 -1.54 -2.90 -14.22
C ARG A 16 -3.05 -2.97 -14.01
N PRO A 17 -3.84 -2.73 -15.07
CA PRO A 17 -5.30 -2.90 -15.00
C PRO A 17 -5.72 -4.30 -14.61
N MET A 18 -6.87 -4.40 -13.98
CA MET A 18 -7.55 -5.66 -13.66
C MET A 18 -7.80 -6.47 -14.92
N ALA A 19 -7.56 -7.78 -14.85
CA ALA A 19 -7.82 -8.67 -15.99
C ALA A 19 -9.32 -8.71 -16.31
N LYS A 20 -9.69 -8.58 -17.59
CA LYS A 20 -11.08 -8.40 -18.03
C LYS A 20 -12.01 -9.54 -17.57
N GLU A 21 -11.53 -10.78 -17.66
CA GLU A 21 -12.31 -11.96 -17.22
C GLU A 21 -12.60 -11.93 -15.71
N PHE A 22 -11.61 -11.51 -14.91
CA PHE A 22 -11.79 -11.37 -13.47
C PHE A 22 -12.66 -10.15 -13.13
N ALA A 23 -12.50 -9.04 -13.84
CA ALA A 23 -13.32 -7.84 -13.64
C ALA A 23 -14.80 -8.13 -13.84
N ASN A 24 -15.18 -8.82 -14.91
CA ASN A 24 -16.59 -9.20 -15.18
C ASN A 24 -17.17 -10.06 -14.05
N TRP A 25 -16.41 -11.01 -13.55
CA TRP A 25 -16.86 -11.86 -12.45
C TRP A 25 -16.93 -11.09 -11.13
N PHE A 26 -15.89 -10.28 -10.84
CA PHE A 26 -15.79 -9.53 -9.59
C PHE A 26 -16.83 -8.42 -9.48
N GLU A 27 -17.22 -7.80 -10.59
CA GLU A 27 -18.33 -6.84 -10.63
C GLU A 27 -19.62 -7.49 -10.13
N HIS A 28 -19.96 -8.69 -10.63
CA HIS A 28 -21.11 -9.44 -10.14
C HIS A 28 -20.96 -9.81 -8.66
N PHE A 29 -19.79 -10.25 -8.22
CA PHE A 29 -19.52 -10.51 -6.80
C PHE A 29 -19.74 -9.26 -5.93
N ALA A 30 -19.25 -8.10 -6.37
CA ALA A 30 -19.34 -6.85 -5.63
C ALA A 30 -20.78 -6.29 -5.53
N THR A 31 -21.66 -6.62 -6.49
CA THR A 31 -23.10 -6.24 -6.38
C THR A 31 -23.83 -6.97 -5.25
N HIS A 32 -23.35 -8.14 -4.82
CA HIS A 32 -24.01 -8.98 -3.82
C HIS A 32 -23.26 -9.01 -2.48
N ASN A 33 -22.11 -8.38 -2.39
CA ASN A 33 -21.24 -8.42 -1.20
C ASN A 33 -20.76 -7.02 -0.81
N ALA A 34 -20.59 -6.79 0.49
CA ALA A 34 -20.00 -5.56 0.99
C ALA A 34 -18.46 -5.59 0.77
N VAL A 35 -18.02 -4.94 -0.31
CA VAL A 35 -16.63 -4.91 -0.76
C VAL A 35 -15.96 -3.61 -0.35
N TYR A 36 -14.70 -3.70 0.07
CA TYR A 36 -13.84 -2.58 0.45
C TYR A 36 -12.45 -2.77 -0.15
N PHE A 37 -11.81 -1.68 -0.56
CA PHE A 37 -10.42 -1.72 -1.01
C PHE A 37 -9.51 -0.99 -0.03
N VAL A 38 -8.31 -1.52 0.21
CA VAL A 38 -7.26 -0.87 0.99
C VAL A 38 -5.94 -0.95 0.25
N THR A 39 -5.39 0.20 -0.15
CA THR A 39 -4.18 0.25 -0.96
C THR A 39 -3.22 1.34 -0.51
N GLY A 40 -1.92 1.12 -0.70
CA GLY A 40 -0.90 2.17 -0.55
C GLY A 40 -0.90 3.19 -1.69
N SER A 41 -1.62 2.93 -2.79
CA SER A 41 -1.75 3.83 -3.92
C SER A 41 -2.71 4.99 -3.62
N ASP A 42 -2.53 6.10 -4.32
CA ASP A 42 -3.50 7.19 -4.39
C ASP A 42 -4.67 6.82 -5.33
N ARG A 43 -5.72 7.67 -5.32
CA ARG A 43 -6.91 7.44 -6.14
C ARG A 43 -6.60 7.42 -7.62
N SER A 44 -5.71 8.28 -8.10
CA SER A 44 -5.39 8.37 -9.53
C SER A 44 -4.90 7.02 -10.07
N LYS A 45 -4.02 6.35 -9.34
CA LYS A 45 -3.52 5.02 -9.70
C LYS A 45 -4.57 3.92 -9.55
N THR A 46 -5.37 3.99 -8.51
CA THR A 46 -6.36 2.94 -8.26
C THR A 46 -7.44 2.92 -9.35
N VAL A 47 -7.89 4.08 -9.84
CA VAL A 47 -8.89 4.16 -10.92
C VAL A 47 -8.32 3.77 -12.31
N GLU A 48 -7.00 3.79 -12.48
CA GLU A 48 -6.33 3.21 -13.66
C GLU A 48 -6.32 1.67 -13.62
N GLN A 49 -6.34 1.09 -12.42
CA GLN A 49 -6.23 -0.35 -12.21
C GLN A 49 -7.59 -1.05 -12.06
N ILE A 50 -8.51 -0.45 -11.33
CA ILE A 50 -9.84 -0.99 -11.05
C ILE A 50 -10.86 -0.31 -11.96
N PRO A 51 -11.65 -1.07 -12.75
CA PRO A 51 -12.72 -0.50 -13.56
C PRO A 51 -13.69 0.35 -12.73
N THR A 52 -14.07 1.50 -13.27
CA THR A 52 -14.95 2.47 -12.58
C THR A 52 -16.23 1.84 -12.01
N PRO A 53 -16.95 0.93 -12.70
CA PRO A 53 -18.12 0.26 -12.11
C PRO A 53 -17.78 -0.48 -10.82
N ILE A 54 -16.69 -1.25 -10.80
CA ILE A 54 -16.22 -2.00 -9.62
C ILE A 54 -15.78 -1.04 -8.51
N TYR A 55 -15.05 0.03 -8.85
CA TYR A 55 -14.64 1.05 -7.90
C TYR A 55 -15.85 1.66 -7.17
N ASN A 56 -16.92 1.96 -7.92
CA ASN A 56 -18.14 2.57 -7.39
C ASN A 56 -19.04 1.60 -6.61
N LEU A 57 -18.90 0.28 -6.82
CA LEU A 57 -19.59 -0.74 -6.03
C LEU A 57 -18.93 -0.94 -4.65
N ALA A 58 -17.65 -0.59 -4.50
CA ALA A 58 -17.00 -0.64 -3.20
C ALA A 58 -17.67 0.33 -2.22
N GLN A 59 -17.99 -0.17 -1.01
CA GLN A 59 -18.59 0.66 0.06
C GLN A 59 -17.65 1.80 0.46
N ARG A 60 -16.35 1.48 0.58
CA ARG A 60 -15.27 2.45 0.77
C ARG A 60 -13.99 1.98 0.08
N VAL A 61 -13.20 2.97 -0.34
CA VAL A 61 -11.84 2.77 -0.85
C VAL A 61 -10.88 3.54 0.04
N TYR A 62 -10.04 2.80 0.77
CA TYR A 62 -9.01 3.32 1.65
C TYR A 62 -7.72 3.47 0.84
N GLN A 63 -7.47 4.67 0.36
CA GLN A 63 -6.27 5.06 -0.37
C GLN A 63 -5.15 5.44 0.60
N CYS A 64 -3.90 5.38 0.14
CA CYS A 64 -2.74 5.79 0.93
C CYS A 64 -2.75 5.12 2.32
N ASN A 65 -3.00 3.80 2.37
CA ASN A 65 -3.12 2.99 3.59
C ASN A 65 -4.26 3.43 4.54
N GLY A 66 -5.29 4.13 4.04
CA GLY A 66 -6.40 4.66 4.85
C GLY A 66 -6.25 6.13 5.24
N ASN A 67 -5.22 6.81 4.72
CA ASN A 67 -5.00 8.25 4.96
C ASN A 67 -5.85 9.15 4.04
N SER A 68 -6.47 8.59 3.00
CA SER A 68 -7.46 9.23 2.16
C SER A 68 -8.57 8.20 1.88
N ILE A 69 -9.82 8.54 2.16
CA ILE A 69 -10.95 7.61 2.11
C ILE A 69 -12.02 8.14 1.17
N TYR A 70 -12.46 7.29 0.27
CA TYR A 70 -13.52 7.59 -0.69
C TYR A 70 -14.72 6.66 -0.51
N GLU A 71 -15.91 7.24 -0.63
CA GLU A 71 -17.17 6.54 -0.90
C GLU A 71 -17.58 6.89 -2.33
N GLN A 72 -17.52 5.93 -3.23
CA GLN A 72 -17.65 6.18 -4.67
C GLN A 72 -16.63 7.25 -5.13
N ASP A 73 -17.11 8.36 -5.71
CA ASP A 73 -16.27 9.49 -6.14
C ASP A 73 -16.09 10.58 -5.07
N ARG A 74 -16.75 10.45 -3.92
CA ARG A 74 -16.71 11.45 -2.87
C ARG A 74 -15.58 11.18 -1.90
N LEU A 75 -14.64 12.14 -1.77
CA LEU A 75 -13.66 12.15 -0.69
C LEU A 75 -14.39 12.43 0.62
N ILE A 76 -14.31 11.50 1.58
CA ILE A 76 -14.95 11.63 2.92
C ILE A 76 -13.95 11.92 4.03
N TYR A 77 -12.69 11.57 3.82
CA TYR A 77 -11.61 11.85 4.75
C TYR A 77 -10.27 11.96 4.01
N GLU A 78 -9.45 12.90 4.40
CA GLU A 78 -8.06 12.99 4.03
C GLU A 78 -7.25 13.62 5.17
N THR A 79 -6.12 13.04 5.50
CA THR A 79 -5.23 13.59 6.51
C THR A 79 -4.48 14.81 5.98
N GLU A 80 -4.27 15.81 6.83
CA GLU A 80 -3.45 16.98 6.53
C GLU A 80 -1.96 16.77 6.86
N TRP A 81 -1.58 15.57 7.33
CA TRP A 81 -0.22 15.31 7.74
C TRP A 81 0.78 15.47 6.60
N LYS A 82 1.90 16.11 6.91
CA LYS A 82 3.07 16.27 6.04
C LYS A 82 4.34 15.92 6.78
N VAL A 83 5.37 15.55 6.01
CA VAL A 83 6.69 15.30 6.59
C VAL A 83 7.19 16.56 7.31
N PRO A 84 7.60 16.47 8.58
CA PRO A 84 8.15 17.61 9.31
C PRO A 84 9.42 18.17 8.63
N ASP A 85 9.57 19.49 8.58
CA ASP A 85 10.67 20.17 7.90
C ASP A 85 12.07 19.65 8.29
N LYS A 86 12.26 19.32 9.57
CA LYS A 86 13.55 18.78 10.03
C LYS A 86 13.84 17.38 9.48
N VAL A 87 12.80 16.55 9.32
CA VAL A 87 12.90 15.23 8.69
C VAL A 87 13.20 15.42 7.21
N TRP A 88 12.47 16.31 6.55
CA TRP A 88 12.71 16.65 5.14
C TRP A 88 14.15 17.04 4.87
N LYS A 89 14.67 18.04 5.62
CA LYS A 89 16.05 18.50 5.49
C LYS A 89 17.10 17.40 5.77
N HIS A 90 16.80 16.51 6.69
CA HIS A 90 17.64 15.36 6.96
C HIS A 90 17.69 14.39 5.76
N LEU A 91 16.54 14.11 5.16
CA LEU A 91 16.46 13.28 3.94
C LEU A 91 17.16 13.96 2.75
N GLU A 92 16.99 15.28 2.56
CA GLU A 92 17.74 16.04 1.54
C GLU A 92 19.26 15.90 1.71
N SER A 93 19.75 15.91 2.96
CA SER A 93 21.18 15.75 3.21
C SER A 93 21.75 14.41 2.73
N TRP A 94 20.91 13.36 2.66
CA TRP A 94 21.28 12.06 2.13
C TRP A 94 21.57 12.07 0.64
N LEU A 95 20.95 12.97 -0.14
CA LEU A 95 21.24 13.12 -1.57
C LEU A 95 22.69 13.53 -1.82
N ASN A 96 23.30 14.27 -0.88
CA ASN A 96 24.71 14.68 -0.96
C ASN A 96 25.65 13.68 -0.28
N ARG A 97 25.17 12.84 0.62
CA ARG A 97 25.98 11.87 1.40
C ARG A 97 26.02 10.48 0.76
N SER A 98 25.04 10.19 -0.08
CA SER A 98 24.94 8.88 -0.74
C SER A 98 26.18 8.61 -1.60
N SER A 99 26.70 7.40 -1.52
CA SER A 99 27.72 6.90 -2.43
C SER A 99 27.17 6.38 -3.76
N TRP A 100 25.84 6.38 -3.94
CA TRP A 100 25.20 6.11 -5.22
C TRP A 100 25.35 7.31 -6.15
N GLY A 101 26.14 7.17 -7.20
CA GLY A 101 26.55 8.30 -8.05
C GLY A 101 25.53 8.76 -9.09
N SER A 102 24.38 8.09 -9.25
CA SER A 102 23.44 8.38 -10.34
C SER A 102 22.06 8.75 -9.79
N LEU A 103 21.83 10.04 -9.59
CA LEU A 103 20.53 10.57 -9.15
C LEU A 103 19.65 10.90 -10.37
N THR A 104 18.36 10.52 -10.35
CA THR A 104 17.44 10.69 -11.48
C THR A 104 16.35 11.74 -11.26
N GLY A 105 16.43 12.49 -10.14
CA GLY A 105 15.48 13.53 -9.79
C GLY A 105 14.13 13.01 -9.25
N LYS A 106 13.30 13.92 -8.74
CA LYS A 106 12.06 13.65 -8.01
C LYS A 106 12.28 12.64 -6.87
N HIS A 107 12.99 13.08 -5.85
CA HIS A 107 13.39 12.22 -4.73
C HIS A 107 12.29 12.03 -3.69
N PHE A 108 11.30 12.91 -3.65
CA PHE A 108 10.17 12.88 -2.74
C PHE A 108 8.86 12.65 -3.51
N ASP A 109 8.03 11.75 -3.01
CA ASP A 109 6.68 11.48 -3.51
C ASP A 109 5.71 11.59 -2.32
N GLU A 110 5.20 12.80 -2.10
CA GLU A 110 4.24 13.08 -1.04
C GLU A 110 2.85 12.63 -1.45
N ARG A 111 2.18 11.99 -0.53
CA ARG A 111 0.79 11.55 -0.62
C ARG A 111 0.09 11.81 0.71
N PRO A 112 -1.25 11.81 0.75
CA PRO A 112 -1.94 11.90 2.02
C PRO A 112 -1.40 10.91 3.06
N GLY A 113 -0.90 11.45 4.18
CA GLY A 113 -0.43 10.69 5.32
C GLY A 113 0.91 9.98 5.18
N PHE A 114 1.63 10.08 4.06
CA PHE A 114 2.99 9.58 3.96
C PHE A 114 3.81 10.25 2.85
N CYS A 115 5.11 10.07 2.94
CA CYS A 115 6.05 10.46 1.91
C CYS A 115 6.94 9.28 1.57
N ASN A 116 7.10 8.97 0.29
CA ASN A 116 8.12 8.04 -0.17
C ASN A 116 9.36 8.82 -0.60
N PHE A 117 10.48 8.59 0.07
CA PHE A 117 11.80 9.14 -0.28
C PHE A 117 12.62 8.11 -1.05
N SER A 118 13.34 8.55 -2.09
CA SER A 118 14.24 7.69 -2.86
C SER A 118 15.52 8.45 -3.22
N VAL A 119 16.67 7.96 -2.80
CA VAL A 119 17.98 8.51 -3.20
C VAL A 119 18.16 8.40 -4.71
N LEU A 120 17.86 7.26 -5.31
CA LEU A 120 17.90 7.09 -6.77
C LEU A 120 17.01 8.10 -7.50
N GLY A 121 15.82 8.39 -6.95
CA GLY A 121 14.80 9.23 -7.56
C GLY A 121 13.77 8.44 -8.37
N ARG A 122 12.63 9.08 -8.59
CA ARG A 122 11.44 8.46 -9.22
C ARG A 122 11.50 8.42 -10.75
N ASN A 123 12.38 9.20 -11.37
CA ASN A 123 12.55 9.25 -12.83
C ASN A 123 13.45 8.13 -13.37
N ALA A 124 13.90 7.22 -12.50
CA ALA A 124 14.76 6.10 -12.86
C ALA A 124 14.05 5.08 -13.77
N THR A 125 14.76 4.61 -14.78
CA THR A 125 14.34 3.51 -15.64
C THR A 125 14.27 2.19 -14.87
N PRO A 126 13.54 1.16 -15.37
CA PRO A 126 13.52 -0.15 -14.73
C PRO A 126 14.91 -0.78 -14.55
N ALA A 127 15.83 -0.54 -15.49
CA ALA A 127 17.22 -1.03 -15.40
C ALA A 127 17.98 -0.35 -14.24
N GLN A 128 17.91 0.98 -14.13
CA GLN A 128 18.51 1.74 -13.03
C GLN A 128 17.94 1.35 -11.66
N ARG A 129 16.63 1.11 -11.59
CA ARG A 129 15.99 0.65 -10.34
C ARG A 129 16.52 -0.71 -9.90
N LYS A 130 16.69 -1.65 -10.83
CA LYS A 130 17.25 -2.97 -10.55
C LYS A 130 18.72 -2.89 -10.11
N GLU A 131 19.48 -2.03 -10.76
CA GLU A 131 20.91 -1.79 -10.43
C GLU A 131 21.06 -1.19 -9.03
N TYR A 132 20.32 -0.11 -8.72
CA TYR A 132 20.29 0.49 -7.40
C TYR A 132 19.85 -0.51 -6.32
N ASN A 133 18.79 -1.26 -6.57
CA ASN A 133 18.30 -2.25 -5.60
C ASN A 133 19.36 -3.32 -5.28
N LYS A 134 20.08 -3.80 -6.30
CA LYS A 134 21.19 -4.75 -6.10
C LYS A 134 22.31 -4.12 -5.26
N TRP A 135 22.71 -2.89 -5.59
CA TRP A 135 23.73 -2.16 -4.85
C TRP A 135 23.32 -1.88 -3.39
N ASP A 136 22.07 -1.48 -3.17
CA ASP A 136 21.54 -1.18 -1.83
C ASP A 136 21.44 -2.42 -0.93
N ILE A 137 21.23 -3.61 -1.50
CA ILE A 137 21.26 -4.88 -0.74
C ILE A 137 22.65 -5.07 -0.07
N ASP A 138 23.73 -4.70 -0.77
CA ASP A 138 25.09 -4.82 -0.27
C ASP A 138 25.48 -3.65 0.65
N GLN A 139 25.03 -2.43 0.32
CA GLN A 139 25.41 -1.20 1.03
C GLN A 139 24.51 -0.84 2.21
N HIS A 140 23.28 -1.39 2.24
CA HIS A 140 22.27 -1.13 3.28
C HIS A 140 21.92 0.35 3.45
N GLU A 141 22.01 1.17 2.37
CA GLU A 141 21.78 2.61 2.45
C GLU A 141 20.37 2.94 2.91
N ARG A 142 19.34 2.33 2.30
CA ARG A 142 17.95 2.58 2.69
C ARG A 142 17.65 2.16 4.13
N VAL A 143 18.26 1.06 4.58
CA VAL A 143 18.14 0.61 5.98
C VAL A 143 18.75 1.63 6.92
N SER A 144 19.92 2.17 6.56
CA SER A 144 20.61 3.20 7.36
C SER A 144 19.81 4.49 7.45
N ILE A 145 19.23 4.94 6.32
CA ILE A 145 18.36 6.13 6.29
C ILE A 145 17.13 5.93 7.18
N ALA A 146 16.43 4.80 7.01
CA ALA A 146 15.25 4.49 7.82
C ALA A 146 15.60 4.40 9.31
N TYR A 147 16.73 3.80 9.64
CA TYR A 147 17.24 3.76 11.03
C TYR A 147 17.49 5.16 11.58
N GLU A 148 18.19 6.05 10.85
CA GLU A 148 18.45 7.42 11.30
C GLU A 148 17.15 8.20 11.52
N ILE A 149 16.18 8.10 10.61
CA ILE A 149 14.88 8.75 10.79
C ILE A 149 14.18 8.24 12.06
N ASN A 150 14.14 6.94 12.26
CA ASN A 150 13.52 6.34 13.44
C ASN A 150 14.27 6.72 14.73
N TYR A 151 15.58 6.76 14.71
CA TYR A 151 16.39 7.07 15.87
C TYR A 151 16.28 8.55 16.29
N TYR A 152 16.37 9.49 15.34
CA TYR A 152 16.42 10.91 15.67
C TYR A 152 15.05 11.59 15.74
N PHE A 153 14.03 11.05 15.05
CA PHE A 153 12.78 11.80 14.82
C PHE A 153 11.52 11.05 15.23
N SER A 154 11.57 9.73 15.39
CA SER A 154 10.38 8.90 15.63
C SER A 154 9.56 9.36 16.83
N ASP A 155 10.18 9.51 18.00
CA ASP A 155 9.45 9.91 19.20
C ASP A 155 9.04 11.37 19.19
N LYS A 156 9.88 12.23 18.61
CA LYS A 156 9.63 13.67 18.55
C LYS A 156 8.44 14.04 17.67
N TYR A 157 8.27 13.34 16.56
CA TYR A 157 7.24 13.65 15.56
C TYR A 157 6.19 12.56 15.43
N ASN A 158 6.27 11.52 16.27
CA ASN A 158 5.41 10.34 16.22
C ASN A 158 5.36 9.71 14.81
N ILE A 159 6.52 9.53 14.19
CA ILE A 159 6.67 8.98 12.84
C ILE A 159 7.42 7.66 12.83
N GLU A 160 7.24 6.94 11.75
CA GLU A 160 7.98 5.71 11.43
C GLU A 160 8.51 5.79 10.00
N ALA A 161 9.73 5.27 9.79
CA ALA A 161 10.33 5.12 8.47
C ALA A 161 10.62 3.64 8.21
N VAL A 162 10.20 3.14 7.05
CA VAL A 162 10.40 1.75 6.64
C VAL A 162 10.92 1.68 5.21
N VAL A 163 11.80 0.71 4.93
CA VAL A 163 12.24 0.43 3.55
C VAL A 163 11.04 -0.07 2.75
N ALA A 164 10.78 0.55 1.60
CA ALA A 164 9.60 0.31 0.79
C ALA A 164 9.92 0.06 -0.68
N GLY A 165 9.33 -0.98 -1.24
CA GLY A 165 9.53 -1.35 -2.63
C GLY A 165 11.00 -1.62 -2.98
N GLU A 166 11.38 -1.32 -4.22
CA GLU A 166 12.74 -1.59 -4.73
C GLU A 166 13.74 -0.47 -4.41
N THR A 167 13.29 0.78 -4.26
CA THR A 167 14.19 1.94 -4.26
C THR A 167 13.80 3.02 -3.26
N GLY A 168 12.75 2.83 -2.46
CA GLY A 168 12.19 3.86 -1.60
C GLY A 168 12.23 3.55 -0.12
N ILE A 169 11.90 4.57 0.65
CA ILE A 169 11.65 4.54 2.08
C ILE A 169 10.32 5.27 2.29
N ASP A 170 9.37 4.63 2.94
CA ASP A 170 8.11 5.25 3.33
C ASP A 170 8.23 5.85 4.73
N ILE A 171 7.84 7.11 4.87
CA ILE A 171 7.79 7.85 6.13
C ILE A 171 6.33 8.26 6.39
N TYR A 172 5.79 7.90 7.55
CA TYR A 172 4.40 8.15 7.93
C TYR A 172 4.24 8.25 9.45
N PRO A 173 3.12 8.78 9.97
CA PRO A 173 2.81 8.76 11.39
C PRO A 173 2.69 7.33 11.92
N LYS A 174 3.20 7.06 13.11
CA LYS A 174 3.06 5.74 13.76
C LYS A 174 1.59 5.33 13.79
N GLY A 175 1.30 4.09 13.39
CA GLY A 175 -0.04 3.53 13.33
C GLY A 175 -0.88 3.94 12.11
N CYS A 176 -0.33 4.73 11.18
CA CYS A 176 -0.99 5.09 9.91
C CYS A 176 -0.65 4.12 8.78
N ASP A 177 -0.52 2.83 9.10
CA ASP A 177 -0.45 1.72 8.14
C ASP A 177 -1.85 1.18 7.80
N LYS A 178 -1.93 0.12 7.00
CA LYS A 178 -3.22 -0.46 6.59
C LYS A 178 -4.11 -0.91 7.75
N SER A 179 -3.56 -1.17 8.95
CA SER A 179 -4.36 -1.61 10.09
C SER A 179 -5.26 -0.51 10.67
N GLN A 180 -4.97 0.77 10.38
CA GLN A 180 -5.79 1.90 10.85
C GLN A 180 -7.25 1.85 10.40
N ILE A 181 -7.56 1.12 9.29
CA ILE A 181 -8.93 0.97 8.81
C ILE A 181 -9.82 0.17 9.76
N LEU A 182 -9.22 -0.64 10.66
CA LEU A 182 -9.97 -1.48 11.60
C LEU A 182 -10.87 -0.68 12.55
N LYS A 183 -10.60 0.60 12.75
CA LYS A 183 -11.49 1.50 13.50
C LYS A 183 -12.89 1.63 12.92
N ASP A 184 -13.05 1.35 11.63
CA ASP A 184 -14.32 1.47 10.90
C ASP A 184 -15.12 0.15 10.85
N PHE A 185 -14.60 -0.93 11.44
CA PHE A 185 -15.17 -2.26 11.34
C PHE A 185 -15.27 -2.98 12.69
N ASP A 186 -16.27 -3.85 12.80
CA ASP A 186 -16.19 -4.95 13.77
C ASP A 186 -15.17 -5.98 13.24
N PRO A 187 -14.07 -6.24 13.95
CA PRO A 187 -13.06 -7.21 13.51
C PRO A 187 -13.61 -8.61 13.26
N GLN A 188 -14.75 -8.98 13.87
CA GLN A 188 -15.38 -10.28 13.64
C GLN A 188 -16.08 -10.39 12.28
N SER A 189 -16.38 -9.26 11.65
CA SER A 189 -17.11 -9.18 10.39
C SER A 189 -16.22 -9.10 9.15
N ILE A 190 -14.87 -9.21 9.28
CA ILE A 190 -13.91 -8.96 8.20
C ILE A 190 -13.34 -10.26 7.64
N LEU A 191 -13.19 -10.31 6.30
CA LEU A 191 -12.27 -11.19 5.58
C LEU A 191 -11.32 -10.33 4.75
N PHE A 192 -10.02 -10.50 4.93
CA PHE A 192 -8.99 -9.70 4.27
C PHE A 192 -8.17 -10.54 3.29
N PHE A 193 -7.98 -10.03 2.07
CA PHE A 193 -7.17 -10.61 1.00
C PHE A 193 -5.99 -9.68 0.70
N GLY A 194 -4.76 -10.22 0.73
CA GLY A 194 -3.55 -9.45 0.48
C GLY A 194 -2.39 -10.33 0.01
N ASP A 195 -1.53 -9.78 -0.85
CA ASP A 195 -0.36 -10.50 -1.39
C ASP A 195 0.89 -10.40 -0.50
N ARG A 196 0.95 -9.35 0.34
CA ARG A 196 2.13 -9.04 1.17
C ARG A 196 1.82 -9.10 2.67
N THR A 197 1.17 -10.18 3.10
CA THR A 197 0.72 -10.41 4.49
C THR A 197 1.80 -10.93 5.43
N SER A 198 2.99 -11.28 4.94
CA SER A 198 4.14 -11.71 5.75
C SER A 198 4.91 -10.52 6.32
N LYS A 199 5.70 -10.75 7.39
CA LYS A 199 6.53 -9.73 8.03
C LYS A 199 7.39 -8.96 7.01
N GLY A 200 7.31 -7.64 7.04
CA GLY A 200 7.96 -6.74 6.08
C GLY A 200 7.10 -6.37 4.86
N GLY A 201 5.94 -6.99 4.67
CA GLY A 201 4.96 -6.58 3.68
C GLY A 201 4.05 -5.45 4.18
N ASN A 202 3.48 -4.68 3.26
CA ASN A 202 2.59 -3.57 3.60
C ASN A 202 1.20 -4.01 4.09
N ASP A 203 0.82 -5.28 3.84
CA ASP A 203 -0.42 -5.90 4.34
C ASP A 203 -0.24 -6.53 5.73
N TYR A 204 1.02 -6.73 6.13
CA TYR A 204 1.33 -7.43 7.39
C TYR A 204 0.70 -6.79 8.64
N PRO A 205 0.71 -5.46 8.82
CA PRO A 205 0.10 -4.85 10.00
C PRO A 205 -1.39 -5.19 10.11
N LEU A 206 -2.14 -5.09 9.02
CA LEU A 206 -3.56 -5.43 8.98
C LEU A 206 -3.78 -6.94 9.19
N ALA A 207 -3.01 -7.77 8.50
CA ALA A 207 -3.09 -9.23 8.64
C ALA A 207 -2.77 -9.69 10.06
N LYS A 208 -1.75 -9.11 10.69
CA LYS A 208 -1.37 -9.38 12.09
C LYS A 208 -2.49 -9.00 13.06
N ALA A 209 -3.12 -7.84 12.85
CA ALA A 209 -4.19 -7.36 13.73
C ALA A 209 -5.46 -8.22 13.62
N LEU A 210 -5.78 -8.75 12.43
CA LEU A 210 -6.95 -9.59 12.18
C LEU A 210 -6.75 -11.05 12.63
N GLY A 211 -5.52 -11.56 12.57
CA GLY A 211 -5.21 -12.96 12.84
C GLY A 211 -5.53 -13.91 11.68
N ALA A 212 -4.85 -15.05 11.65
CA ALA A 212 -4.79 -15.96 10.50
C ALA A 212 -6.16 -16.47 9.98
N LYS A 213 -7.17 -16.59 10.86
CA LYS A 213 -8.49 -17.12 10.47
C LYS A 213 -9.30 -16.17 9.56
N LYS A 214 -8.89 -14.90 9.46
CA LYS A 214 -9.60 -13.84 8.73
C LYS A 214 -8.80 -13.31 7.56
N VAL A 215 -7.62 -13.83 7.35
CA VAL A 215 -6.67 -13.39 6.35
C VAL A 215 -6.49 -14.49 5.31
N TYR A 216 -6.64 -14.12 4.06
CA TYR A 216 -6.38 -14.93 2.88
C TYR A 216 -5.13 -14.41 2.17
N PRO A 217 -3.95 -14.95 2.49
CA PRO A 217 -2.74 -14.65 1.73
C PRO A 217 -2.91 -15.13 0.29
N VAL A 218 -2.57 -14.28 -0.67
CA VAL A 218 -2.68 -14.63 -2.08
C VAL A 218 -1.35 -14.38 -2.80
N ASP A 219 -1.08 -15.16 -3.86
CA ASP A 219 0.11 -15.00 -4.67
C ASP A 219 -0.11 -13.99 -5.80
N ASN A 220 -1.35 -13.84 -6.24
CA ASN A 220 -1.77 -12.96 -7.33
C ASN A 220 -3.31 -12.95 -7.45
N TRP A 221 -3.83 -12.12 -8.36
CA TRP A 221 -5.26 -11.98 -8.60
C TRP A 221 -5.98 -13.28 -9.03
N ARG A 222 -5.31 -14.24 -9.70
CA ARG A 222 -5.90 -15.53 -10.05
C ARG A 222 -6.15 -16.39 -8.81
N HIS A 223 -5.22 -16.35 -7.86
CA HIS A 223 -5.36 -17.04 -6.58
C HIS A 223 -6.51 -16.40 -5.77
N THR A 224 -6.63 -15.07 -5.75
CA THR A 224 -7.78 -14.38 -5.16
C THR A 224 -9.09 -14.86 -5.79
N TRP A 225 -9.18 -14.88 -7.10
CA TRP A 225 -10.38 -15.33 -7.82
C TRP A 225 -10.74 -16.79 -7.50
N GLN A 226 -9.77 -17.67 -7.48
CA GLN A 226 -9.98 -19.08 -7.11
C GLN A 226 -10.54 -19.23 -5.70
N ILE A 227 -9.97 -18.55 -4.71
CA ILE A 227 -10.45 -18.58 -3.32
C ILE A 227 -11.89 -18.06 -3.24
N LEU A 228 -12.18 -16.91 -3.86
CA LEU A 228 -13.52 -16.32 -3.86
C LEU A 228 -14.56 -17.25 -4.45
N ARG A 229 -14.25 -17.91 -5.57
CA ARG A 229 -15.17 -18.89 -6.19
C ARG A 229 -15.48 -20.05 -5.26
N ASN A 230 -14.49 -20.57 -4.55
CA ASN A 230 -14.70 -21.65 -3.59
C ASN A 230 -15.60 -21.21 -2.43
N LEU A 231 -15.30 -20.04 -1.84
CA LEU A 231 -16.09 -19.51 -0.71
C LEU A 231 -17.55 -19.16 -1.07
N THR A 232 -17.81 -18.79 -2.33
CA THR A 232 -19.18 -18.46 -2.78
C THR A 232 -19.94 -19.67 -3.29
N SER A 233 -19.29 -20.70 -3.79
CA SER A 233 -19.93 -21.95 -4.22
C SER A 233 -20.45 -22.76 -3.04
N ASP A 234 -19.75 -22.75 -1.91
CA ASP A 234 -20.19 -23.42 -0.68
C ASP A 234 -21.34 -22.69 0.02
N SER A 235 -21.62 -21.43 -0.36
CA SER A 235 -22.73 -20.63 0.21
C SER A 235 -24.07 -20.83 -0.51
N GLN A 236 -24.11 -21.66 -1.57
CA GLN A 236 -25.31 -22.00 -2.34
C GLN A 236 -25.83 -23.43 -2.05
N LEU A 237 -25.26 -24.14 -1.05
CA LEU A 237 -25.75 -25.38 -0.49
C LEU A 237 -26.35 -25.14 0.90
#